data_54a1d09093bb5f334f5f326ecc0203f5
#
_entry.id   54a1d09093bb5f334f5f326ecc0203f5
#
_cell.length_a   1.000
_cell.length_b   1.000
_cell.length_c   1.000
_cell.angle_alpha   90.00
_cell.angle_beta   90.00
_cell.angle_gamma   90.00
#
_symmetry.space_group_name_H-M   'P 1'
#
loop_
_entity.id
_entity.type
_entity.pdbx_description
1 polymer ?
#
loop_
_entity_poly.entity_id
_entity_poly.type
_entity_poly.pdbx_seq_one_letter_code
_entity_poly.pdbx_strand_id
1 'polypeptide(L)'
;MKTALLLLGALPFDGGLVWAHHGSRISYDLTKEVTLKGVVKEFVYVNPHIYFTFDVKDEQGHVTEWAAETDPPMMMERRFQWSRHYLKPGDAVTVTVWPSKVGAPRGFLAKLVTADGKVTDHSDQPRE
;
A
#
# COMPACT_ATOMS: atom_id res chain seq x y z
N MET A 1 -20.42 56.70 6.14
CA MET A 1 -19.66 55.79 5.30
C MET A 1 -19.34 54.55 6.14
N LYS A 2 -19.98 53.44 5.89
CA LYS A 2 -19.73 52.19 6.59
C LYS A 2 -18.83 51.32 5.71
N THR A 3 -17.58 51.11 6.16
CA THR A 3 -16.63 50.26 5.51
C THR A 3 -16.92 48.81 5.91
N ALA A 4 -17.39 48.00 4.95
CA ALA A 4 -17.56 46.56 5.15
C ALA A 4 -16.21 45.87 4.99
N LEU A 5 -15.71 45.30 6.08
CA LEU A 5 -14.53 44.44 6.10
C LEU A 5 -14.93 43.04 5.67
N LEU A 6 -14.57 42.66 4.45
CA LEU A 6 -14.69 41.29 3.97
C LEU A 6 -13.59 40.44 4.61
N LEU A 7 -13.95 39.63 5.57
CA LEU A 7 -13.14 38.53 6.06
C LEU A 7 -13.16 37.38 5.01
N LEU A 8 -12.05 37.26 4.27
CA LEU A 8 -11.79 36.06 3.48
C LEU A 8 -11.39 34.95 4.47
N GLY A 9 -12.35 34.07 4.75
CA GLY A 9 -12.07 32.84 5.46
C GLY A 9 -11.25 31.90 4.58
N ALA A 10 -10.00 31.67 4.96
CA ALA A 10 -9.19 30.61 4.39
C ALA A 10 -9.75 29.27 4.87
N LEU A 11 -10.37 28.53 3.98
CA LEU A 11 -10.73 27.13 4.23
C LEU A 11 -9.43 26.31 4.29
N PRO A 12 -9.23 25.47 5.32
CA PRO A 12 -8.13 24.53 5.31
C PRO A 12 -8.35 23.56 4.16
N PHE A 13 -7.43 23.52 3.23
CA PHE A 13 -7.33 22.47 2.22
C PHE A 13 -6.85 21.21 2.96
N ASP A 14 -7.79 20.41 3.44
CA ASP A 14 -7.51 19.03 3.82
C ASP A 14 -7.12 18.29 2.55
N GLY A 15 -5.83 18.27 2.28
CA GLY A 15 -5.23 17.45 1.24
C GLY A 15 -5.31 15.98 1.63
N GLY A 16 -6.52 15.43 1.69
CA GLY A 16 -6.72 13.99 1.71
C GLY A 16 -5.99 13.43 0.50
N LEU A 17 -5.08 12.49 0.73
CA LEU A 17 -4.40 11.73 -0.32
C LEU A 17 -5.48 11.07 -1.20
N VAL A 18 -5.85 11.77 -2.27
CA VAL A 18 -6.70 11.18 -3.31
C VAL A 18 -5.84 10.16 -4.04
N TRP A 19 -6.02 8.90 -3.70
CA TRP A 19 -5.46 7.80 -4.47
C TRP A 19 -6.07 7.88 -5.87
N ALA A 20 -5.26 8.25 -6.85
CA ALA A 20 -5.68 8.30 -8.23
C ALA A 20 -6.00 6.87 -8.71
N HIS A 21 -7.28 6.60 -8.96
CA HIS A 21 -7.81 5.29 -9.32
C HIS A 21 -7.54 4.86 -10.78
N HIS A 22 -6.51 5.41 -11.44
CA HIS A 22 -6.23 5.08 -12.82
C HIS A 22 -5.00 4.18 -12.94
N GLY A 23 -5.26 2.87 -13.18
CA GLY A 23 -4.25 1.90 -13.57
C GLY A 23 -3.15 1.75 -12.51
N SER A 24 -3.45 1.08 -11.41
CA SER A 24 -2.56 0.92 -10.27
C SER A 24 -1.12 0.56 -10.67
N ARG A 25 -0.96 -0.27 -11.70
CA ARG A 25 0.37 -0.71 -12.16
C ARG A 25 1.16 0.36 -12.91
N ILE A 26 0.51 1.38 -13.50
CA ILE A 26 1.20 2.49 -14.19
C ILE A 26 2.11 3.29 -13.24
N SER A 27 1.75 3.38 -11.98
CA SER A 27 2.47 4.12 -10.95
C SER A 27 3.72 3.39 -10.45
N TYR A 28 3.91 2.13 -10.81
CA TYR A 28 4.96 1.27 -10.28
C TYR A 28 5.95 0.82 -11.35
N ASP A 29 7.22 0.69 -10.96
CA ASP A 29 8.28 0.18 -11.82
C ASP A 29 8.29 -1.36 -11.75
N LEU A 30 7.68 -1.99 -12.74
CA LEU A 30 7.57 -3.45 -12.81
C LEU A 30 8.89 -4.14 -13.21
N THR A 31 9.95 -3.38 -13.48
CA THR A 31 11.29 -3.91 -13.78
C THR A 31 12.16 -4.07 -12.54
N LYS A 32 11.72 -3.54 -11.41
CA LYS A 32 12.45 -3.56 -10.13
C LYS A 32 11.62 -4.25 -9.05
N GLU A 33 12.32 -4.87 -8.12
CA GLU A 33 11.72 -5.44 -6.93
C GLU A 33 12.47 -4.97 -5.69
N VAL A 34 11.72 -4.65 -4.64
CA VAL A 34 12.24 -4.30 -3.32
C VAL A 34 11.64 -5.27 -2.31
N THR A 35 12.50 -5.96 -1.57
CA THR A 35 12.06 -6.88 -0.51
C THR A 35 12.32 -6.26 0.86
N LEU A 36 11.28 -6.22 1.67
CA LEU A 36 11.24 -5.55 2.97
C LEU A 36 10.69 -6.50 4.03
N LYS A 37 11.32 -6.48 5.19
CA LYS A 37 10.78 -7.14 6.39
C LYS A 37 10.16 -6.10 7.29
N GLY A 38 8.94 -6.34 7.74
CA GLY A 38 8.23 -5.38 8.56
C GLY A 38 7.11 -5.99 9.38
N VAL A 39 6.37 -5.11 10.03
CA VAL A 39 5.24 -5.45 10.88
C VAL A 39 4.01 -4.72 10.37
N VAL A 40 2.94 -5.46 10.12
CA VAL A 40 1.68 -4.90 9.63
C VAL A 40 1.12 -3.89 10.63
N LYS A 41 0.75 -2.73 10.14
CA LYS A 41 0.11 -1.65 10.90
C LYS A 41 -1.38 -1.59 10.63
N GLU A 42 -1.77 -1.64 9.37
CA GLU A 42 -3.16 -1.58 8.93
C GLU A 42 -3.38 -2.50 7.72
N PHE A 43 -4.51 -3.21 7.70
CA PHE A 43 -4.94 -4.03 6.58
C PHE A 43 -6.32 -3.59 6.11
N VAL A 44 -6.43 -3.11 4.87
CA VAL A 44 -7.65 -2.53 4.32
C VAL A 44 -8.15 -3.41 3.17
N TYR A 45 -9.19 -4.18 3.47
CA TYR A 45 -9.77 -5.18 2.58
C TYR A 45 -10.99 -4.60 1.87
N VAL A 46 -10.76 -3.81 0.81
CA VAL A 46 -11.77 -3.03 0.10
C VAL A 46 -11.60 -3.09 -1.42
N ASN A 47 -12.67 -2.78 -2.15
CA ASN A 47 -12.60 -2.46 -3.57
C ASN A 47 -12.17 -0.99 -3.78
N PRO A 48 -11.50 -0.61 -4.86
CA PRO A 48 -11.10 -1.46 -6.00
C PRO A 48 -9.83 -2.28 -5.74
N HIS A 49 -9.02 -1.93 -4.75
CA HIS A 49 -7.76 -2.59 -4.45
C HIS A 49 -7.57 -2.74 -2.94
N ILE A 50 -7.16 -3.94 -2.53
CA ILE A 50 -6.69 -4.17 -1.18
C ILE A 50 -5.34 -3.48 -1.01
N TYR A 51 -5.10 -2.91 0.16
CA TYR A 51 -3.78 -2.43 0.55
C TYR A 51 -3.52 -2.68 2.03
N PHE A 52 -2.26 -2.69 2.39
CA PHE A 52 -1.85 -2.72 3.79
C PHE A 52 -0.63 -1.83 4.01
N THR A 53 -0.53 -1.28 5.20
CA THR A 53 0.65 -0.54 5.64
C THR A 53 1.44 -1.39 6.62
N PHE A 54 2.75 -1.23 6.61
CA PHE A 54 3.66 -1.96 7.48
C PHE A 54 4.88 -1.11 7.79
N ASP A 55 5.36 -1.24 9.02
CA ASP A 55 6.52 -0.52 9.50
C ASP A 55 7.79 -1.33 9.22
N VAL A 56 8.76 -0.69 8.58
CA VAL A 56 10.07 -1.24 8.25
C VAL A 56 11.13 -0.50 9.04
N LYS A 57 11.90 -1.24 9.83
CA LYS A 57 13.01 -0.69 10.62
C LYS A 57 14.32 -0.90 9.88
N ASP A 58 15.10 0.16 9.71
CA ASP A 58 16.45 0.07 9.16
C ASP A 58 17.48 -0.38 10.23
N GLU A 59 18.75 -0.53 9.83
CA GLU A 59 19.83 -0.97 10.73
C GLU A 59 20.12 0.02 11.86
N GLN A 60 19.78 1.31 11.68
CA GLN A 60 19.92 2.35 12.70
C GLN A 60 18.69 2.47 13.62
N GLY A 61 17.66 1.67 13.38
CA GLY A 61 16.42 1.69 14.15
C GLY A 61 15.41 2.73 13.69
N HIS A 62 15.63 3.42 12.57
CA HIS A 62 14.64 4.32 11.97
C HIS A 62 13.51 3.52 11.34
N VAL A 63 12.28 3.93 11.60
CA VAL A 63 11.07 3.29 11.09
C VAL A 63 10.51 4.09 9.92
N THR A 64 10.28 3.39 8.80
CA THR A 64 9.57 3.92 7.65
C THR A 64 8.28 3.13 7.46
N GLU A 65 7.15 3.82 7.36
CA GLU A 65 5.88 3.21 6.99
C GLU A 65 5.84 3.01 5.48
N TRP A 66 5.67 1.75 5.07
CA TRP A 66 5.46 1.35 3.69
C TRP A 66 4.00 0.99 3.44
N ALA A 67 3.55 1.19 2.21
CA ALA A 67 2.25 0.70 1.76
C ALA A 67 2.42 -0.28 0.59
N ALA A 68 1.75 -1.41 0.65
CA ALA A 68 1.64 -2.35 -0.45
C ALA A 68 0.19 -2.43 -0.92
N GLU A 69 -0.02 -2.17 -2.20
CA GLU A 69 -1.29 -2.32 -2.88
C GLU A 69 -1.33 -3.67 -3.61
N THR A 70 -2.50 -4.29 -3.71
CA THR A 70 -2.68 -5.52 -4.49
C THR A 70 -4.02 -5.53 -5.21
N ASP A 71 -4.38 -6.65 -5.79
CA ASP A 71 -5.60 -6.82 -6.59
C ASP A 71 -6.88 -6.69 -5.75
N PRO A 72 -8.06 -6.58 -6.41
CA PRO A 72 -9.35 -6.54 -5.72
C PRO A 72 -9.61 -7.77 -4.87
N PRO A 73 -10.46 -7.66 -3.83
CA PRO A 73 -10.80 -8.77 -2.93
C PRO A 73 -11.18 -10.06 -3.65
N MET A 74 -12.02 -9.99 -4.67
CA MET A 74 -12.47 -11.18 -5.39
C MET A 74 -11.32 -11.96 -6.06
N MET A 75 -10.35 -11.25 -6.62
CA MET A 75 -9.17 -11.86 -7.26
C MET A 75 -8.25 -12.50 -6.22
N MET A 76 -8.01 -11.80 -5.13
CA MET A 76 -7.15 -12.28 -4.05
C MET A 76 -7.76 -13.49 -3.33
N GLU A 77 -9.06 -13.49 -3.15
CA GLU A 77 -9.80 -14.62 -2.58
C GLU A 77 -9.72 -15.88 -3.48
N ARG A 78 -9.98 -15.71 -4.78
CA ARG A 78 -9.96 -16.82 -5.74
C ARG A 78 -8.59 -17.43 -5.95
N ARG A 79 -7.56 -16.58 -6.03
CA ARG A 79 -6.21 -17.03 -6.37
C ARG A 79 -5.38 -17.46 -5.18
N PHE A 80 -5.55 -16.78 -4.06
CA PHE A 80 -4.66 -16.90 -2.90
C PHE A 80 -5.40 -17.18 -1.59
N GLN A 81 -6.71 -17.37 -1.64
CA GLN A 81 -7.56 -17.62 -0.46
C GLN A 81 -7.47 -16.51 0.59
N TRP A 82 -7.27 -15.27 0.16
CA TRP A 82 -7.30 -14.13 1.07
C TRP A 82 -8.71 -13.90 1.61
N SER A 83 -8.77 -13.36 2.81
CA SER A 83 -10.00 -12.92 3.48
C SER A 83 -9.72 -11.62 4.24
N ARG A 84 -10.76 -11.05 4.82
CA ARG A 84 -10.63 -9.89 5.71
C ARG A 84 -9.68 -10.12 6.90
N HIS A 85 -9.41 -11.38 7.22
CA HIS A 85 -8.57 -11.79 8.33
C HIS A 85 -7.19 -12.31 7.91
N TYR A 86 -6.83 -12.14 6.64
CA TYR A 86 -5.57 -12.65 6.11
C TYR A 86 -4.35 -12.02 6.79
N LEU A 87 -4.40 -10.72 7.02
CA LEU A 87 -3.41 -9.97 7.80
C LEU A 87 -4.11 -9.25 8.95
N LYS A 88 -3.38 -9.01 10.01
CA LYS A 88 -3.81 -8.18 11.14
C LYS A 88 -2.66 -7.33 11.67
N PRO A 89 -2.94 -6.20 12.32
CA PRO A 89 -1.92 -5.39 12.97
C PRO A 89 -1.04 -6.24 13.89
N GLY A 90 0.28 -6.05 13.78
CA GLY A 90 1.27 -6.81 14.55
C GLY A 90 1.83 -8.04 13.84
N ASP A 91 1.28 -8.45 12.70
CA ASP A 91 1.82 -9.57 11.95
C ASP A 91 3.18 -9.24 11.35
N ALA A 92 4.18 -10.10 11.59
CA ALA A 92 5.48 -10.02 10.93
C ALA A 92 5.35 -10.55 9.49
N VAL A 93 5.86 -9.78 8.54
CA VAL A 93 5.76 -10.10 7.11
C VAL A 93 7.07 -9.84 6.38
N THR A 94 7.29 -10.60 5.31
CA THR A 94 8.28 -10.30 4.29
C THR A 94 7.54 -9.93 3.02
N VAL A 95 7.72 -8.68 2.56
CA VAL A 95 6.96 -8.09 1.47
C VAL A 95 7.93 -7.75 0.35
N THR A 96 7.68 -8.28 -0.84
CA THR A 96 8.34 -7.86 -2.07
C THR A 96 7.36 -7.05 -2.89
N VAL A 97 7.76 -5.86 -3.29
CA VAL A 97 6.94 -4.95 -4.09
C VAL A 97 7.65 -4.54 -5.37
N TRP A 98 6.86 -4.23 -6.40
CA TRP A 98 7.28 -3.38 -7.50
C TRP A 98 7.16 -1.92 -7.03
N PRO A 99 8.29 -1.20 -6.90
CA PRO A 99 8.30 0.08 -6.20
C PRO A 99 7.67 1.21 -6.99
N SER A 100 7.28 2.26 -6.29
CA SER A 100 6.84 3.51 -6.88
C SER A 100 7.90 4.09 -7.82
N LYS A 101 7.47 4.58 -9.00
CA LYS A 101 8.34 5.26 -9.96
C LYS A 101 8.90 6.58 -9.45
N VAL A 102 8.29 7.17 -8.44
CA VAL A 102 8.68 8.47 -7.86
C VAL A 102 9.43 8.35 -6.54
N GLY A 103 9.83 7.13 -6.14
CA GLY A 103 10.62 6.90 -4.94
C GLY A 103 9.84 7.00 -3.62
N ALA A 104 8.50 7.02 -3.68
CA ALA A 104 7.68 6.98 -2.47
C ALA A 104 7.76 5.59 -1.80
N PRO A 105 7.60 5.50 -0.44
CA PRO A 105 7.65 4.22 0.29
C PRO A 105 6.35 3.42 0.08
N ARG A 106 6.11 3.01 -1.14
CA ARG A 106 4.97 2.20 -1.55
C ARG A 106 5.27 1.41 -2.80
N GLY A 107 4.52 0.34 -3.02
CA GLY A 107 4.63 -0.46 -4.20
C GLY A 107 3.39 -1.32 -4.45
N PHE A 108 3.36 -1.97 -5.61
CA PHE A 108 2.40 -3.04 -5.88
C PHE A 108 2.99 -4.36 -5.41
N LEU A 109 2.18 -5.18 -4.76
CA LEU A 109 2.61 -6.45 -4.18
C LEU A 109 3.07 -7.43 -5.27
N ALA A 110 4.35 -7.81 -5.23
CA ALA A 110 4.88 -8.89 -6.03
C ALA A 110 4.84 -10.21 -5.26
N LYS A 111 5.23 -10.20 -3.99
CA LYS A 111 5.23 -11.39 -3.14
C LYS A 111 5.04 -11.03 -1.67
N LEU A 112 4.30 -11.87 -0.96
CA LEU A 112 4.12 -11.77 0.49
C LEU A 112 4.39 -13.12 1.13
N VAL A 113 5.18 -13.12 2.19
CA VAL A 113 5.38 -14.28 3.06
C VAL A 113 4.99 -13.89 4.48
N THR A 114 4.03 -14.59 5.04
CA THR A 114 3.56 -14.39 6.42
C THR A 114 4.44 -15.15 7.40
N ALA A 115 4.34 -14.82 8.69
CA ALA A 115 5.14 -15.47 9.74
C ALA A 115 4.87 -16.98 9.86
N ASP A 116 3.64 -17.43 9.54
CA ASP A 116 3.25 -18.84 9.51
C ASP A 116 3.56 -19.55 8.18
N GLY A 117 4.27 -18.88 7.27
CA GLY A 117 4.77 -19.47 6.03
C GLY A 117 3.82 -19.46 4.86
N LYS A 118 2.67 -18.78 4.93
CA LYS A 118 1.80 -18.59 3.76
C LYS A 118 2.46 -17.69 2.75
N VAL A 119 2.37 -18.07 1.47
CA VAL A 119 2.99 -17.34 0.36
C VAL A 119 1.92 -16.89 -0.62
N THR A 120 1.94 -15.60 -0.94
CA THR A 120 1.24 -15.00 -2.08
C THR A 120 2.32 -14.55 -3.07
N ASP A 121 2.24 -15.02 -4.30
CA ASP A 121 3.23 -14.71 -5.34
C ASP A 121 2.54 -14.35 -6.66
N HIS A 122 2.78 -13.14 -7.13
CA HIS A 122 2.24 -12.60 -8.39
C HIS A 122 3.19 -12.74 -9.57
N SER A 123 4.31 -13.45 -9.43
CA SER A 123 5.34 -13.54 -10.46
C SER A 123 4.89 -14.20 -11.76
N ASP A 124 3.82 -15.00 -11.70
CA ASP A 124 3.21 -15.70 -12.83
C ASP A 124 2.17 -14.85 -13.60
N GLN A 125 1.92 -13.63 -13.16
CA GLN A 125 0.97 -12.74 -13.83
C GLN A 125 1.59 -12.02 -15.03
N PRO A 126 0.81 -11.79 -16.11
CA PRO A 126 1.25 -10.91 -17.19
C PRO A 126 1.58 -9.53 -16.61
N ARG A 127 2.78 -9.07 -16.88
CA ARG A 127 3.25 -7.72 -16.51
C ARG A 127 2.86 -6.74 -17.62
N GLU A 128 1.55 -6.60 -17.86
CA GLU A 128 1.06 -5.61 -18.84
C GLU A 128 0.98 -4.21 -18.24
#